data_de694b026693d179f29cb1d8f8b6f696
#
_entry.id   de694b026693d179f29cb1d8f8b6f696
#
_cell.length_a   1.000
_cell.length_b   1.000
_cell.length_c   1.000
_cell.angle_alpha   90.00
_cell.angle_beta   90.00
_cell.angle_gamma   90.00
#
_symmetry.space_group_name_H-M   'P 1'
#
loop_
_entity.id
_entity.type
_entity.pdbx_description
1 polymer ?
#
loop_
_entity_poly.entity_id
_entity_poly.type
_entity_poly.pdbx_seq_one_letter_code
_entity_poly.pdbx_strand_id
1 'polypeptide(L)'
;MSRRVQLWIALVALTAAQLAASLFMPRGTALTISSDLIQGLLLLVATLAFIPKAIPSHSTTSHARLFWTLMSVGMVFWLTYQAMWTYFEVIKRIEVPDPFAGDVVLFLHLVPMIAALGVLPHLRGDERDERIRMLDFTLLLIWWVFIYVYLVIPWQTVRVDEPTYSANFNFAYLTEKGVFLVSLAALAYTTKGGWRQLYAQFFGASALYASSSYFATYAIGHKTYYSGSIYDIPWTISVAWIAAIPSFAHYYDLSDTKSSKPLLGLGITRLSMFALCTLPAAALLAEFQGRLPGSVRAFRIVASLIAIILMGLMVFWRQRLLAAELKYFLDKSHRSLDELQLLQKQLIQSEKL
;
A
#
# COMPACT_ATOMS: atom_id res chain seq x y z
N MET A 1 -4.31 19.49 -27.39
CA MET A 1 -3.34 18.46 -26.94
C MET A 1 -4.05 17.54 -25.95
N SER A 2 -3.96 16.21 -26.14
CA SER A 2 -4.64 15.28 -25.24
C SER A 2 -4.01 15.31 -23.82
N ARG A 3 -4.82 15.08 -22.77
CA ARG A 3 -4.33 15.03 -21.37
C ARG A 3 -3.15 14.07 -21.18
N ARG A 4 -3.10 12.99 -21.99
CA ARG A 4 -1.99 12.01 -21.95
C ARG A 4 -0.68 12.58 -22.46
N VAL A 5 -0.73 13.28 -23.60
CA VAL A 5 0.46 13.93 -24.14
C VAL A 5 1.00 14.97 -23.17
N GLN A 6 0.12 15.72 -22.49
CA GLN A 6 0.52 16.66 -21.44
C GLN A 6 1.20 15.94 -20.27
N LEU A 7 0.65 14.80 -19.82
CA LEU A 7 1.26 13.99 -18.77
C LEU A 7 2.68 13.54 -19.16
N TRP A 8 2.84 12.96 -20.36
CA TRP A 8 4.15 12.50 -20.80
C TRP A 8 5.17 13.62 -20.93
N ILE A 9 4.76 14.77 -21.47
CA ILE A 9 5.63 15.96 -21.56
C ILE A 9 6.05 16.41 -20.15
N ALA A 10 5.12 16.47 -19.19
CA ALA A 10 5.41 16.86 -17.81
C ALA A 10 6.40 15.87 -17.15
N LEU A 11 6.18 14.56 -17.30
CA LEU A 11 7.06 13.54 -16.71
C LEU A 11 8.48 13.63 -17.30
N VAL A 12 8.61 13.71 -18.61
CA VAL A 12 9.91 13.82 -19.28
C VAL A 12 10.60 15.14 -18.90
N ALA A 13 9.89 16.26 -18.91
CA ALA A 13 10.46 17.56 -18.58
C ALA A 13 10.95 17.60 -17.11
N LEU A 14 10.15 17.12 -16.15
CA LEU A 14 10.53 17.11 -14.73
C LEU A 14 11.71 16.15 -14.47
N THR A 15 11.70 14.96 -15.09
CA THR A 15 12.82 14.02 -14.96
C THR A 15 14.11 14.58 -15.57
N ALA A 16 14.04 15.20 -16.74
CA ALA A 16 15.17 15.86 -17.37
C ALA A 16 15.68 17.06 -16.55
N ALA A 17 14.76 17.85 -15.97
CA ALA A 17 15.11 18.97 -15.09
C ALA A 17 15.83 18.49 -13.84
N GLN A 18 15.38 17.39 -13.19
CA GLN A 18 16.05 16.79 -12.04
C GLN A 18 17.45 16.30 -12.42
N LEU A 19 17.57 15.59 -13.54
CA LEU A 19 18.85 15.11 -14.03
C LEU A 19 19.82 16.27 -14.29
N ALA A 20 19.36 17.32 -14.96
CA ALA A 20 20.16 18.51 -15.24
C ALA A 20 20.57 19.23 -13.93
N ALA A 21 19.64 19.40 -12.97
CA ALA A 21 19.95 19.99 -11.69
C ALA A 21 21.02 19.18 -10.93
N SER A 22 20.85 17.85 -10.83
CA SER A 22 21.79 16.98 -10.11
C SER A 22 23.19 16.90 -10.75
N LEU A 23 23.31 17.08 -12.09
CA LEU A 23 24.59 16.97 -12.79
C LEU A 23 25.32 18.30 -12.96
N PHE A 24 24.59 19.42 -13.10
CA PHE A 24 25.19 20.70 -13.52
C PHE A 24 25.09 21.78 -12.45
N MET A 25 24.21 21.67 -11.45
CA MET A 25 24.15 22.68 -10.39
C MET A 25 25.16 22.39 -9.29
N PRO A 26 25.84 23.40 -8.77
CA PRO A 26 26.74 23.24 -7.63
C PRO A 26 25.92 22.91 -6.36
N ARG A 27 26.52 22.10 -5.48
CA ARG A 27 25.93 21.80 -4.16
C ARG A 27 25.64 23.08 -3.38
N GLY A 28 24.41 23.22 -2.90
CA GLY A 28 23.94 24.40 -2.15
C GLY A 28 22.44 24.55 -2.15
N THR A 29 21.96 25.60 -1.50
CA THR A 29 20.53 25.87 -1.30
C THR A 29 19.72 25.91 -2.61
N ALA A 30 20.32 26.43 -3.70
CA ALA A 30 19.63 26.49 -5.00
C ALA A 30 19.34 25.10 -5.56
N LEU A 31 20.28 24.17 -5.44
CA LEU A 31 20.10 22.77 -5.84
C LEU A 31 19.03 22.07 -4.98
N THR A 32 19.09 22.23 -3.66
CA THR A 32 18.10 21.68 -2.72
C THR A 32 16.69 22.17 -3.07
N ILE A 33 16.49 23.49 -3.22
CA ILE A 33 15.19 24.07 -3.58
C ILE A 33 14.70 23.52 -4.91
N SER A 34 15.57 23.49 -5.93
CA SER A 34 15.19 23.00 -7.27
C SER A 34 14.80 21.52 -7.23
N SER A 35 15.58 20.69 -6.54
CA SER A 35 15.32 19.26 -6.41
C SER A 35 13.99 18.99 -5.69
N ASP A 36 13.78 19.61 -4.53
CA ASP A 36 12.57 19.40 -3.73
C ASP A 36 11.31 19.87 -4.47
N LEU A 37 11.37 20.98 -5.17
CA LEU A 37 10.26 21.47 -5.98
C LEU A 37 9.96 20.54 -7.15
N ILE A 38 10.99 20.04 -7.86
CA ILE A 38 10.81 19.10 -8.97
C ILE A 38 10.21 17.78 -8.45
N GLN A 39 10.70 17.26 -7.34
CA GLN A 39 10.21 16.04 -6.71
C GLN A 39 8.75 16.21 -6.23
N GLY A 40 8.43 17.33 -5.60
CA GLY A 40 7.07 17.67 -5.19
C GLY A 40 6.10 17.80 -6.36
N LEU A 41 6.51 18.47 -7.44
CA LEU A 41 5.73 18.58 -8.67
C LEU A 41 5.54 17.23 -9.35
N LEU A 42 6.56 16.37 -9.36
CA LEU A 42 6.47 15.03 -9.93
C LEU A 42 5.48 14.16 -9.16
N LEU A 43 5.51 14.19 -7.82
CA LEU A 43 4.54 13.49 -6.98
C LEU A 43 3.12 14.07 -7.13
N LEU A 44 2.98 15.38 -7.30
CA LEU A 44 1.69 16.00 -7.61
C LEU A 44 1.15 15.50 -8.95
N VAL A 45 1.97 15.49 -10.00
CA VAL A 45 1.59 14.95 -11.31
C VAL A 45 1.21 13.48 -11.21
N ALA A 46 1.97 12.69 -10.45
CA ALA A 46 1.67 11.29 -10.19
C ALA A 46 0.31 11.14 -9.49
N THR A 47 0.07 11.85 -8.41
CA THR A 47 -1.21 11.84 -7.68
C THR A 47 -2.38 12.18 -8.60
N LEU A 48 -2.26 13.26 -9.39
CA LEU A 48 -3.28 13.67 -10.34
C LEU A 48 -3.52 12.66 -11.48
N ALA A 49 -2.51 11.85 -11.84
CA ALA A 49 -2.65 10.80 -12.84
C ALA A 49 -3.50 9.61 -12.36
N PHE A 50 -3.49 9.33 -11.05
CA PHE A 50 -4.25 8.22 -10.46
C PHE A 50 -5.74 8.57 -10.22
N ILE A 51 -6.06 9.81 -9.82
CA ILE A 51 -7.42 10.25 -9.46
C ILE A 51 -8.48 9.93 -10.54
N PRO A 52 -8.26 10.17 -11.84
CA PRO A 52 -9.29 9.90 -12.85
C PRO A 52 -9.69 8.43 -12.96
N LYS A 53 -8.81 7.50 -12.55
CA LYS A 53 -9.10 6.07 -12.52
C LYS A 53 -9.94 5.65 -11.31
N ALA A 54 -9.90 6.43 -10.23
CA ALA A 54 -10.70 6.23 -9.02
C ALA A 54 -12.15 6.76 -9.16
N ILE A 55 -12.41 7.68 -10.12
CA ILE A 55 -13.74 8.25 -10.34
C ILE A 55 -14.66 7.23 -11.02
N PRO A 56 -15.95 7.14 -10.61
CA PRO A 56 -16.92 6.24 -11.22
C PRO A 56 -17.04 6.45 -12.72
N SER A 57 -16.94 5.36 -13.48
CA SER A 57 -17.18 5.31 -14.92
C SER A 57 -17.98 4.05 -15.24
N HIS A 58 -18.85 4.10 -16.26
CA HIS A 58 -19.66 2.97 -16.69
C HIS A 58 -18.84 1.73 -17.11
N SER A 59 -17.57 1.90 -17.43
CA SER A 59 -16.67 0.82 -17.87
C SER A 59 -15.80 0.24 -16.74
N THR A 60 -15.88 0.78 -15.52
CA THR A 60 -14.97 0.40 -14.43
C THR A 60 -15.71 -0.41 -13.37
N THR A 61 -15.23 -1.62 -13.07
CA THR A 61 -15.79 -2.44 -11.98
C THR A 61 -15.56 -1.77 -10.62
N SER A 62 -16.40 -2.09 -9.62
CA SER A 62 -16.25 -1.57 -8.25
C SER A 62 -14.85 -1.90 -7.67
N HIS A 63 -14.35 -3.11 -7.94
CA HIS A 63 -13.02 -3.56 -7.49
C HIS A 63 -11.88 -2.78 -8.14
N ALA A 64 -11.93 -2.55 -9.44
CA ALA A 64 -10.92 -1.76 -10.12
C ALA A 64 -10.92 -0.30 -9.62
N ARG A 65 -12.09 0.25 -9.34
CA ARG A 65 -12.23 1.58 -8.74
C ARG A 65 -11.62 1.64 -7.34
N LEU A 66 -11.93 0.66 -6.49
CA LEU A 66 -11.35 0.58 -5.13
C LEU A 66 -9.83 0.45 -5.19
N PHE A 67 -9.29 -0.39 -6.08
CA PHE A 67 -7.85 -0.50 -6.32
C PHE A 67 -7.23 0.88 -6.63
N TRP A 68 -7.77 1.61 -7.60
CA TRP A 68 -7.23 2.91 -7.98
C TRP A 68 -7.42 3.97 -6.89
N THR A 69 -8.52 3.91 -6.13
CA THR A 69 -8.75 4.80 -4.97
C THR A 69 -7.67 4.59 -3.91
N LEU A 70 -7.39 3.35 -3.53
CA LEU A 70 -6.38 3.03 -2.54
C LEU A 70 -4.97 3.42 -3.01
N MET A 71 -4.64 3.18 -4.29
CA MET A 71 -3.40 3.67 -4.89
C MET A 71 -3.31 5.20 -4.83
N SER A 72 -4.41 5.91 -5.14
CA SER A 72 -4.45 7.38 -5.06
C SER A 72 -4.23 7.88 -3.62
N VAL A 73 -4.82 7.21 -2.63
CA VAL A 73 -4.61 7.55 -1.21
C VAL A 73 -3.14 7.42 -0.82
N GLY A 74 -2.48 6.34 -1.24
CA GLY A 74 -1.05 6.16 -1.02
C GLY A 74 -0.22 7.29 -1.65
N MET A 75 -0.56 7.69 -2.88
CA MET A 75 0.12 8.82 -3.56
C MET A 75 -0.09 10.15 -2.84
N VAL A 76 -1.29 10.40 -2.26
CA VAL A 76 -1.56 11.59 -1.45
C VAL A 76 -0.71 11.62 -0.19
N PHE A 77 -0.58 10.50 0.52
CA PHE A 77 0.31 10.41 1.68
C PHE A 77 1.77 10.69 1.29
N TRP A 78 2.23 10.13 0.17
CA TRP A 78 3.60 10.36 -0.29
C TRP A 78 3.85 11.83 -0.66
N LEU A 79 2.91 12.46 -1.36
CA LEU A 79 2.96 13.89 -1.65
C LEU A 79 2.97 14.74 -0.36
N THR A 80 2.18 14.36 0.65
CA THR A 80 2.15 15.01 1.96
C THR A 80 3.51 14.91 2.66
N TYR A 81 4.12 13.73 2.66
CA TYR A 81 5.47 13.53 3.18
C TYR A 81 6.49 14.45 2.49
N GLN A 82 6.47 14.50 1.15
CA GLN A 82 7.35 15.38 0.38
C GLN A 82 7.13 16.86 0.73
N ALA A 83 5.89 17.29 0.90
CA ALA A 83 5.59 18.65 1.32
C ALA A 83 6.14 18.96 2.72
N MET A 84 6.06 18.01 3.66
CA MET A 84 6.66 18.14 4.99
C MET A 84 8.19 18.22 4.92
N TRP A 85 8.84 17.39 4.10
CA TRP A 85 10.28 17.41 3.87
C TRP A 85 10.73 18.76 3.30
N THR A 86 10.10 19.19 2.20
CA THR A 86 10.35 20.48 1.54
C THR A 86 10.15 21.68 2.50
N TYR A 87 9.19 21.60 3.43
CA TYR A 87 8.97 22.63 4.43
C TYR A 87 10.22 22.83 5.32
N PHE A 88 10.89 21.78 5.75
CA PHE A 88 12.10 21.90 6.57
C PHE A 88 13.29 22.40 5.74
N GLU A 89 13.56 21.79 4.59
CA GLU A 89 14.77 22.12 3.81
C GLU A 89 14.66 23.47 3.07
N VAL A 90 13.47 23.78 2.50
CA VAL A 90 13.31 24.98 1.65
C VAL A 90 12.80 26.19 2.44
N ILE A 91 11.76 26.00 3.27
CA ILE A 91 11.12 27.11 3.99
C ILE A 91 11.87 27.41 5.28
N LYS A 92 12.12 26.41 6.12
CA LYS A 92 12.87 26.59 7.37
C LYS A 92 14.39 26.68 7.16
N ARG A 93 14.91 26.12 6.06
CA ARG A 93 16.33 26.05 5.73
C ARG A 93 17.16 25.37 6.82
N ILE A 94 16.63 24.32 7.38
CA ILE A 94 17.28 23.46 8.38
C ILE A 94 17.25 22.01 7.89
N GLU A 95 18.16 21.21 8.40
CA GLU A 95 18.12 19.76 8.20
C GLU A 95 16.79 19.19 8.74
N VAL A 96 16.26 18.18 8.05
CA VAL A 96 15.07 17.47 8.51
C VAL A 96 15.40 16.83 9.86
N PRO A 97 14.57 17.04 10.90
CA PRO A 97 14.85 16.50 12.23
C PRO A 97 14.83 14.97 12.23
N ASP A 98 15.64 14.37 13.06
CA ASP A 98 15.63 12.95 13.36
C ASP A 98 15.47 12.78 14.89
N PRO A 99 14.34 12.25 15.38
CA PRO A 99 13.17 11.66 14.70
C PRO A 99 12.30 12.69 13.93
N PHE A 100 11.75 12.25 12.79
CA PHE A 100 10.91 13.07 11.94
C PHE A 100 9.42 12.63 12.00
N ALA A 101 8.53 13.60 12.26
CA ALA A 101 7.08 13.31 12.31
C ALA A 101 6.51 12.87 10.94
N GLY A 102 7.13 13.31 9.85
CA GLY A 102 6.76 12.90 8.49
C GLY A 102 6.96 11.41 8.22
N ASP A 103 7.83 10.74 8.97
CA ASP A 103 8.10 9.31 8.78
C ASP A 103 6.87 8.42 9.03
N VAL A 104 5.93 8.87 9.89
CA VAL A 104 4.61 8.25 10.04
C VAL A 104 3.85 8.29 8.70
N VAL A 105 3.86 9.45 8.03
CA VAL A 105 3.18 9.65 6.75
C VAL A 105 3.86 8.85 5.64
N LEU A 106 5.20 8.81 5.67
CA LEU A 106 5.99 8.00 4.74
C LEU A 106 5.70 6.50 4.91
N PHE A 107 5.61 6.02 6.15
CA PHE A 107 5.23 4.64 6.41
C PHE A 107 3.80 4.38 5.95
N LEU A 108 2.86 5.24 6.30
CA LEU A 108 1.45 5.06 5.94
C LEU A 108 1.17 5.13 4.44
N HIS A 109 2.07 5.64 3.57
CA HIS A 109 1.78 5.72 2.14
C HIS A 109 1.71 4.35 1.45
N LEU A 110 2.52 3.37 1.88
CA LEU A 110 2.49 2.01 1.32
C LEU A 110 1.30 1.18 1.80
N VAL A 111 0.77 1.45 2.99
CA VAL A 111 -0.33 0.66 3.57
C VAL A 111 -1.56 0.58 2.65
N PRO A 112 -2.14 1.69 2.15
CA PRO A 112 -3.24 1.62 1.20
C PRO A 112 -2.82 1.01 -0.16
N MET A 113 -1.56 1.14 -0.58
CA MET A 113 -1.08 0.51 -1.81
C MET A 113 -0.98 -1.01 -1.66
N ILE A 114 -0.51 -1.53 -0.52
CA ILE A 114 -0.53 -2.96 -0.20
C ILE A 114 -1.98 -3.48 -0.19
N ALA A 115 -2.86 -2.72 0.41
CA ALA A 115 -4.28 -3.01 0.42
C ALA A 115 -4.91 -3.10 -0.97
N ALA A 116 -4.55 -2.19 -1.85
CA ALA A 116 -5.03 -2.19 -3.23
C ALA A 116 -4.72 -3.53 -3.92
N LEU A 117 -3.55 -4.13 -3.63
CA LEU A 117 -3.19 -5.44 -4.17
C LEU A 117 -4.10 -6.56 -3.66
N GLY A 118 -4.61 -6.44 -2.43
CA GLY A 118 -5.57 -7.37 -1.84
C GLY A 118 -6.99 -7.29 -2.43
N VAL A 119 -7.35 -6.19 -3.09
CA VAL A 119 -8.66 -6.04 -3.75
C VAL A 119 -8.85 -7.01 -4.92
N LEU A 120 -7.76 -7.44 -5.57
CA LEU A 120 -7.77 -8.37 -6.71
C LEU A 120 -8.75 -7.94 -7.81
N PRO A 121 -8.58 -6.76 -8.43
CA PRO A 121 -9.54 -6.18 -9.37
C PRO A 121 -9.75 -7.00 -10.65
N HIS A 122 -8.89 -7.98 -10.91
CA HIS A 122 -8.97 -8.93 -12.02
C HIS A 122 -9.91 -10.11 -11.75
N LEU A 123 -10.43 -10.24 -10.52
CA LEU A 123 -11.41 -11.26 -10.17
C LEU A 123 -12.82 -10.68 -10.21
N ARG A 124 -13.77 -11.42 -10.77
CA ARG A 124 -15.21 -11.12 -10.62
C ARG A 124 -15.62 -11.51 -9.21
N GLY A 125 -16.07 -10.55 -8.42
CA GLY A 125 -16.62 -10.79 -7.08
C GLY A 125 -18.01 -10.20 -6.95
N ASP A 126 -18.80 -10.79 -6.05
CA ASP A 126 -20.10 -10.28 -5.64
C ASP A 126 -19.90 -9.08 -4.68
N GLU A 127 -20.85 -8.15 -4.61
CA GLU A 127 -20.78 -6.98 -3.71
C GLU A 127 -20.62 -7.38 -2.23
N ARG A 128 -21.06 -8.59 -1.87
CA ARG A 128 -20.91 -9.13 -0.51
C ARG A 128 -19.47 -9.49 -0.18
N ASP A 129 -18.74 -10.06 -1.13
CA ASP A 129 -17.31 -10.32 -1.01
C ASP A 129 -16.50 -9.04 -0.76
N GLU A 130 -17.00 -7.89 -1.20
CA GLU A 130 -16.37 -6.60 -1.01
C GLU A 130 -16.31 -6.20 0.47
N ARG A 131 -17.37 -6.46 1.25
CA ARG A 131 -17.40 -6.14 2.69
C ARG A 131 -16.41 -6.96 3.49
N ILE A 132 -16.29 -8.25 3.18
CA ILE A 132 -15.32 -9.13 3.86
C ILE A 132 -13.89 -8.70 3.52
N ARG A 133 -13.62 -8.38 2.26
CA ARG A 133 -12.30 -7.87 1.83
C ARG A 133 -11.95 -6.54 2.49
N MET A 134 -12.92 -5.64 2.66
CA MET A 134 -12.71 -4.38 3.38
C MET A 134 -12.34 -4.61 4.85
N LEU A 135 -12.93 -5.61 5.51
CA LEU A 135 -12.55 -5.99 6.88
C LEU A 135 -11.15 -6.61 6.93
N ASP A 136 -10.82 -7.50 5.99
CA ASP A 136 -9.47 -8.09 5.91
C ASP A 136 -8.42 -6.99 5.66
N PHE A 137 -8.76 -5.99 4.85
CA PHE A 137 -7.95 -4.80 4.67
C PHE A 137 -7.80 -3.97 5.95
N THR A 138 -8.90 -3.69 6.64
CA THR A 138 -8.87 -2.93 7.89
C THR A 138 -8.02 -3.65 8.95
N LEU A 139 -8.10 -4.98 9.02
CA LEU A 139 -7.22 -5.79 9.88
C LEU A 139 -5.74 -5.62 9.51
N LEU A 140 -5.42 -5.66 8.23
CA LEU A 140 -4.05 -5.46 7.74
C LEU A 140 -3.55 -4.04 8.05
N LEU A 141 -4.41 -3.03 7.88
CA LEU A 141 -4.10 -1.64 8.24
C LEU A 141 -3.79 -1.51 9.74
N ILE A 142 -4.66 -2.06 10.62
CA ILE A 142 -4.44 -2.04 12.06
C ILE A 142 -3.12 -2.72 12.41
N TRP A 143 -2.78 -3.82 11.75
CA TRP A 143 -1.54 -4.55 11.98
C TRP A 143 -0.30 -3.74 11.59
N TRP A 144 -0.30 -3.07 10.43
CA TRP A 144 0.81 -2.20 10.01
C TRP A 144 0.98 -1.00 10.93
N VAL A 145 -0.14 -0.34 11.29
CA VAL A 145 -0.13 0.76 12.26
C VAL A 145 0.41 0.27 13.61
N PHE A 146 0.01 -0.92 14.05
CA PHE A 146 0.53 -1.51 15.27
C PHE A 146 2.04 -1.76 15.22
N ILE A 147 2.58 -2.29 14.11
CA ILE A 147 4.02 -2.48 13.94
C ILE A 147 4.77 -1.15 14.13
N TYR A 148 4.29 -0.09 13.49
CA TYR A 148 4.89 1.23 13.60
C TYR A 148 4.82 1.76 15.04
N VAL A 149 3.64 1.70 15.64
CA VAL A 149 3.41 2.14 17.03
C VAL A 149 4.25 1.34 18.01
N TYR A 150 4.43 0.05 17.80
CA TYR A 150 5.19 -0.83 18.69
C TYR A 150 6.71 -0.66 18.55
N LEU A 151 7.21 -0.57 17.32
CA LEU A 151 8.65 -0.52 17.05
C LEU A 151 9.22 0.89 17.10
N VAL A 152 8.53 1.88 16.52
CA VAL A 152 9.09 3.20 16.20
C VAL A 152 8.68 4.26 17.22
N ILE A 153 7.37 4.39 17.50
CA ILE A 153 6.83 5.45 18.36
C ILE A 153 7.48 5.53 19.75
N PRO A 154 7.80 4.43 20.46
CA PRO A 154 8.42 4.53 21.78
C PRO A 154 9.74 5.28 21.77
N TRP A 155 10.52 5.14 20.71
CA TRP A 155 11.82 5.77 20.53
C TRP A 155 11.74 7.19 19.95
N GLN A 156 10.60 7.53 19.40
CA GLN A 156 10.29 8.88 18.92
C GLN A 156 9.71 9.79 20.02
N THR A 157 8.90 9.24 20.93
CA THR A 157 8.07 10.05 21.83
C THR A 157 8.22 9.73 23.34
N VAL A 158 8.41 8.45 23.70
CA VAL A 158 8.44 8.01 25.11
C VAL A 158 9.86 8.13 25.68
N ARG A 159 10.83 7.68 24.93
CA ARG A 159 12.26 7.82 25.20
C ARG A 159 12.97 8.08 23.90
N VAL A 160 13.21 9.35 23.61
CA VAL A 160 13.88 9.74 22.37
C VAL A 160 15.28 9.14 22.35
N ASP A 161 15.54 8.31 21.32
CA ASP A 161 16.82 7.64 21.08
C ASP A 161 16.97 7.51 19.55
N GLU A 162 17.64 8.48 18.94
CA GLU A 162 17.80 8.62 17.50
C GLU A 162 18.36 7.36 16.82
N PRO A 163 19.44 6.71 17.29
CA PRO A 163 19.97 5.52 16.64
C PRO A 163 18.97 4.34 16.64
N THR A 164 18.29 4.11 17.77
CA THR A 164 17.30 3.03 17.89
C THR A 164 16.05 3.34 17.08
N TYR A 165 15.61 4.61 17.06
CA TYR A 165 14.50 5.07 16.22
C TYR A 165 14.78 4.80 14.74
N SER A 166 15.92 5.31 14.23
CA SER A 166 16.29 5.16 12.81
C SER A 166 16.45 3.70 12.40
N ALA A 167 17.06 2.86 13.26
CA ALA A 167 17.17 1.43 13.01
C ALA A 167 15.80 0.74 12.92
N ASN A 168 14.89 1.02 13.85
CA ASN A 168 13.55 0.43 13.89
C ASN A 168 12.67 0.93 12.75
N PHE A 169 12.73 2.22 12.43
CA PHE A 169 12.04 2.80 11.29
C PHE A 169 12.49 2.17 9.97
N ASN A 170 13.80 2.12 9.74
CA ASN A 170 14.36 1.52 8.53
C ASN A 170 14.00 0.05 8.38
N PHE A 171 14.02 -0.72 9.49
CA PHE A 171 13.59 -2.12 9.49
C PHE A 171 12.11 -2.28 9.14
N ALA A 172 11.22 -1.50 9.79
CA ALA A 172 9.78 -1.55 9.53
C ALA A 172 9.46 -1.15 8.08
N TYR A 173 10.10 -0.08 7.60
CA TYR A 173 9.88 0.44 6.24
C TYR A 173 10.45 -0.49 5.15
N LEU A 174 11.60 -1.11 5.39
CA LEU A 174 12.17 -2.12 4.49
C LEU A 174 11.26 -3.36 4.40
N THR A 175 10.73 -3.79 5.54
CA THR A 175 9.79 -4.93 5.62
C THR A 175 8.52 -4.63 4.83
N GLU A 176 7.97 -3.43 4.98
CA GLU A 176 6.78 -2.99 4.26
C GLU A 176 7.01 -2.96 2.73
N LYS A 177 8.12 -2.39 2.27
CA LYS A 177 8.54 -2.42 0.86
C LYS A 177 8.70 -3.86 0.35
N GLY A 178 9.32 -4.72 1.15
CA GLY A 178 9.50 -6.14 0.82
C GLY A 178 8.16 -6.85 0.61
N VAL A 179 7.20 -6.65 1.52
CA VAL A 179 5.84 -7.21 1.40
C VAL A 179 5.15 -6.68 0.15
N PHE A 180 5.25 -5.39 -0.13
CA PHE A 180 4.67 -4.78 -1.33
C PHE A 180 5.25 -5.37 -2.61
N LEU A 181 6.58 -5.48 -2.72
CA LEU A 181 7.27 -6.05 -3.86
C LEU A 181 6.95 -7.54 -4.07
N VAL A 182 6.99 -8.35 -3.01
CA VAL A 182 6.63 -9.78 -3.08
C VAL A 182 5.18 -9.95 -3.53
N SER A 183 4.26 -9.12 -3.04
CA SER A 183 2.86 -9.16 -3.44
C SER A 183 2.68 -8.79 -4.92
N LEU A 184 3.37 -7.75 -5.41
CA LEU A 184 3.36 -7.37 -6.83
C LEU A 184 3.94 -8.46 -7.72
N ALA A 185 5.06 -9.06 -7.33
CA ALA A 185 5.68 -10.17 -8.06
C ALA A 185 4.75 -11.39 -8.14
N ALA A 186 4.13 -11.76 -7.03
CA ALA A 186 3.18 -12.86 -6.97
C ALA A 186 1.95 -12.60 -7.87
N LEU A 187 1.41 -11.37 -7.86
CA LEU A 187 0.31 -10.98 -8.74
C LEU A 187 0.72 -10.96 -10.21
N ALA A 188 1.88 -10.41 -10.54
CA ALA A 188 2.41 -10.42 -11.91
C ALA A 188 2.64 -11.85 -12.43
N TYR A 189 3.03 -12.78 -11.55
CA TYR A 189 3.23 -14.18 -11.91
C TYR A 189 1.92 -14.95 -12.09
N THR A 190 0.96 -14.77 -11.18
CA THR A 190 -0.28 -15.57 -11.12
C THR A 190 -1.39 -15.04 -12.01
N THR A 191 -1.38 -13.76 -12.36
CA THR A 191 -2.40 -13.10 -13.19
C THR A 191 -2.06 -13.20 -14.68
N LYS A 192 -3.08 -13.09 -15.55
CA LYS A 192 -2.94 -13.10 -17.00
C LYS A 192 -3.47 -11.80 -17.61
N GLY A 193 -3.22 -11.60 -18.90
CA GLY A 193 -3.76 -10.46 -19.66
C GLY A 193 -3.21 -9.10 -19.22
N GLY A 194 -4.02 -8.06 -19.36
CA GLY A 194 -3.63 -6.68 -19.08
C GLY A 194 -3.27 -6.41 -17.62
N TRP A 195 -3.92 -7.07 -16.68
CA TRP A 195 -3.60 -6.95 -15.26
C TRP A 195 -2.21 -7.47 -14.91
N ARG A 196 -1.74 -8.56 -15.56
CA ARG A 196 -0.35 -9.04 -15.40
C ARG A 196 0.65 -7.96 -15.78
N GLN A 197 0.43 -7.32 -16.92
CA GLN A 197 1.30 -6.25 -17.40
C GLN A 197 1.30 -5.06 -16.44
N LEU A 198 0.13 -4.69 -15.93
CA LEU A 198 -0.02 -3.61 -14.97
C LEU A 198 0.75 -3.89 -13.67
N TYR A 199 0.60 -5.09 -13.08
CA TYR A 199 1.35 -5.47 -11.88
C TYR A 199 2.86 -5.55 -12.14
N ALA A 200 3.29 -6.00 -13.33
CA ALA A 200 4.71 -6.01 -13.70
C ALA A 200 5.29 -4.59 -13.81
N GLN A 201 4.53 -3.62 -14.33
CA GLN A 201 4.93 -2.21 -14.35
C GLN A 201 5.06 -1.64 -12.93
N PHE A 202 4.07 -1.90 -12.06
CA PHE A 202 4.17 -1.51 -10.65
C PHE A 202 5.36 -2.16 -9.97
N PHE A 203 5.60 -3.45 -10.19
CA PHE A 203 6.76 -4.16 -9.64
C PHE A 203 8.08 -3.51 -10.07
N GLY A 204 8.28 -3.26 -11.37
CA GLY A 204 9.50 -2.66 -11.89
C GLY A 204 9.76 -1.27 -11.31
N ALA A 205 8.75 -0.41 -11.32
CA ALA A 205 8.85 0.94 -10.78
C ALA A 205 9.11 0.93 -9.25
N SER A 206 8.42 0.07 -8.51
CA SER A 206 8.58 -0.05 -7.05
C SER A 206 9.90 -0.70 -6.65
N ALA A 207 10.42 -1.63 -7.45
CA ALA A 207 11.74 -2.23 -7.23
C ALA A 207 12.85 -1.18 -7.43
N LEU A 208 12.72 -0.32 -8.44
CA LEU A 208 13.63 0.79 -8.66
C LEU A 208 13.55 1.79 -7.47
N TYR A 209 12.34 2.10 -7.00
CA TYR A 209 12.13 2.94 -5.81
C TYR A 209 12.79 2.35 -4.55
N ALA A 210 12.54 1.07 -4.28
CA ALA A 210 13.09 0.39 -3.11
C ALA A 210 14.63 0.38 -3.14
N SER A 211 15.22 0.11 -4.31
CA SER A 211 16.67 0.15 -4.52
C SER A 211 17.23 1.56 -4.32
N SER A 212 16.60 2.58 -4.91
CA SER A 212 16.96 3.99 -4.76
C SER A 212 16.92 4.42 -3.29
N SER A 213 15.84 4.09 -2.59
CA SER A 213 15.68 4.40 -1.17
C SER A 213 16.73 3.71 -0.29
N TYR A 214 17.11 2.47 -0.61
CA TYR A 214 18.18 1.77 0.10
C TYR A 214 19.54 2.50 -0.08
N PHE A 215 19.89 2.86 -1.30
CA PHE A 215 21.13 3.61 -1.57
C PHE A 215 21.13 5.01 -0.94
N ALA A 216 19.98 5.71 -0.94
CA ALA A 216 19.85 7.00 -0.27
C ALA A 216 20.04 6.85 1.25
N THR A 217 19.39 5.86 1.89
CA THR A 217 19.57 5.57 3.32
C THR A 217 21.03 5.24 3.65
N TYR A 218 21.70 4.44 2.81
CA TYR A 218 23.12 4.15 2.96
C TYR A 218 23.97 5.42 2.87
N ALA A 219 23.71 6.29 1.90
CA ALA A 219 24.42 7.55 1.71
C ALA A 219 24.18 8.54 2.86
N ILE A 220 22.97 8.58 3.44
CA ILE A 220 22.64 9.36 4.65
C ILE A 220 23.50 8.88 5.83
N GLY A 221 23.56 7.56 6.07
CA GLY A 221 24.37 6.97 7.14
C GLY A 221 25.88 7.30 7.02
N HIS A 222 26.37 7.48 5.78
CA HIS A 222 27.76 7.87 5.50
C HIS A 222 27.96 9.37 5.33
N LYS A 223 26.93 10.20 5.56
CA LYS A 223 26.96 11.67 5.40
C LYS A 223 27.38 12.14 4.00
N THR A 224 27.10 11.33 2.98
CA THR A 224 27.36 11.65 1.56
C THR A 224 26.14 12.11 0.81
N TYR A 225 24.96 11.86 1.37
CA TYR A 225 23.68 12.30 0.80
C TYR A 225 23.47 13.81 1.02
N TYR A 226 22.86 14.44 0.04
CA TYR A 226 22.24 15.78 0.10
C TYR A 226 21.14 15.85 -0.93
N SER A 227 20.10 16.66 -0.69
CA SER A 227 18.97 16.82 -1.62
C SER A 227 19.44 17.41 -2.95
N GLY A 228 19.05 16.75 -4.04
CA GLY A 228 19.53 17.03 -5.40
C GLY A 228 20.77 16.26 -5.82
N SER A 229 21.30 15.37 -4.97
CA SER A 229 22.42 14.51 -5.33
C SER A 229 22.05 13.45 -6.38
N ILE A 230 23.06 12.76 -6.90
CA ILE A 230 22.85 11.68 -7.88
C ILE A 230 21.97 10.54 -7.35
N TYR A 231 21.85 10.40 -6.04
CA TYR A 231 20.99 9.40 -5.38
C TYR A 231 19.49 9.67 -5.62
N ASP A 232 19.10 10.92 -5.93
CA ASP A 232 17.73 11.30 -6.22
C ASP A 232 17.29 10.97 -7.66
N ILE A 233 18.24 10.70 -8.56
CA ILE A 233 17.94 10.40 -9.97
C ILE A 233 17.13 9.10 -10.12
N PRO A 234 17.55 7.94 -9.55
CA PRO A 234 16.77 6.71 -9.65
C PRO A 234 15.41 6.83 -8.96
N TRP A 235 15.33 7.59 -7.85
CA TRP A 235 14.09 7.90 -7.16
C TRP A 235 13.12 8.65 -8.10
N THR A 236 13.60 9.71 -8.74
CA THR A 236 12.82 10.52 -9.68
C THR A 236 12.30 9.69 -10.86
N ILE A 237 13.16 8.82 -11.43
CA ILE A 237 12.78 7.91 -12.52
C ILE A 237 11.69 6.94 -12.05
N SER A 238 11.79 6.41 -10.84
CA SER A 238 10.79 5.47 -10.31
C SER A 238 9.43 6.14 -10.11
N VAL A 239 9.40 7.36 -9.58
CA VAL A 239 8.15 8.13 -9.39
C VAL A 239 7.53 8.52 -10.74
N ALA A 240 8.35 8.93 -11.71
CA ALA A 240 7.88 9.20 -13.07
C ALA A 240 7.29 7.93 -13.72
N TRP A 241 7.91 6.78 -13.52
CA TRP A 241 7.38 5.50 -13.99
C TRP A 241 6.05 5.16 -13.33
N ILE A 242 5.94 5.27 -11.99
CA ILE A 242 4.67 5.08 -11.27
C ILE A 242 3.59 6.01 -11.82
N ALA A 243 3.90 7.29 -12.04
CA ALA A 243 2.97 8.28 -12.61
C ALA A 243 2.48 7.94 -14.03
N ALA A 244 3.30 7.22 -14.81
CA ALA A 244 2.95 6.77 -16.15
C ALA A 244 2.01 5.55 -16.17
N ILE A 245 1.96 4.74 -15.09
CA ILE A 245 1.20 3.48 -15.05
C ILE A 245 -0.29 3.65 -15.33
N PRO A 246 -1.01 4.66 -14.80
CA PRO A 246 -2.42 4.89 -15.17
C PRO A 246 -2.65 5.13 -16.66
N SER A 247 -1.65 5.68 -17.37
CA SER A 247 -1.70 5.85 -18.82
C SER A 247 -1.55 4.52 -19.55
N PHE A 248 -0.62 3.66 -19.11
CA PHE A 248 -0.45 2.31 -19.66
C PHE A 248 -1.70 1.45 -19.47
N ALA A 249 -2.39 1.57 -18.32
CA ALA A 249 -3.62 0.86 -18.04
C ALA A 249 -4.73 1.08 -19.09
N HIS A 250 -4.63 2.12 -19.91
CA HIS A 250 -5.55 2.34 -21.00
C HIS A 250 -5.27 1.46 -22.23
N TYR A 251 -4.00 1.08 -22.44
CA TYR A 251 -3.60 0.24 -23.58
C TYR A 251 -3.75 -1.26 -23.26
N TYR A 252 -3.91 -1.59 -21.99
CA TYR A 252 -4.08 -2.98 -21.56
C TYR A 252 -5.56 -3.33 -21.52
N ASP A 253 -5.91 -4.49 -22.07
CA ASP A 253 -7.25 -5.04 -21.91
C ASP A 253 -7.42 -5.53 -20.47
N LEU A 254 -8.07 -4.71 -19.65
CA LEU A 254 -8.38 -5.01 -18.24
C LEU A 254 -9.72 -5.76 -18.08
N SER A 255 -10.43 -6.02 -19.16
CA SER A 255 -11.72 -6.74 -19.15
C SER A 255 -11.57 -8.26 -19.14
N ASP A 256 -10.40 -8.77 -19.54
CA ASP A 256 -10.13 -10.21 -19.60
C ASP A 256 -9.93 -10.78 -18.17
N THR A 257 -11.04 -11.25 -17.61
CA THR A 257 -11.11 -11.84 -16.25
C THR A 257 -10.97 -13.37 -16.27
N LYS A 258 -10.21 -13.94 -17.22
CA LYS A 258 -10.00 -15.39 -17.26
C LYS A 258 -9.24 -15.83 -16.00
N SER A 259 -10.04 -16.42 -15.13
CA SER A 259 -9.72 -17.29 -13.99
C SER A 259 -8.23 -17.56 -13.74
N SER A 260 -7.61 -16.74 -12.93
CA SER A 260 -6.49 -17.17 -12.09
C SER A 260 -7.08 -17.74 -10.79
N LYS A 261 -6.59 -18.89 -10.35
CA LYS A 261 -7.02 -19.48 -9.09
C LYS A 261 -6.77 -18.49 -7.96
N PRO A 262 -7.70 -18.32 -6.99
CA PRO A 262 -7.58 -17.33 -5.92
C PRO A 262 -6.56 -17.77 -4.84
N LEU A 263 -5.31 -17.99 -5.23
CA LEU A 263 -4.23 -18.32 -4.27
C LEU A 263 -3.99 -17.17 -3.27
N LEU A 264 -4.17 -15.92 -3.73
CA LEU A 264 -3.90 -14.74 -2.90
C LEU A 264 -5.02 -14.45 -1.88
N GLY A 265 -6.28 -14.74 -2.19
CA GLY A 265 -7.39 -14.57 -1.22
C GLY A 265 -7.21 -15.45 0.02
N LEU A 266 -6.77 -16.71 -0.18
CA LEU A 266 -6.38 -17.61 0.90
C LEU A 266 -5.14 -17.10 1.65
N GLY A 267 -4.21 -16.44 0.95
CA GLY A 267 -3.00 -15.84 1.53
C GLY A 267 -3.29 -14.69 2.48
N ILE A 268 -4.17 -13.76 2.08
CA ILE A 268 -4.55 -12.61 2.93
C ILE A 268 -5.26 -13.08 4.20
N THR A 269 -6.18 -14.05 4.10
CA THR A 269 -6.85 -14.63 5.27
C THR A 269 -5.87 -15.32 6.21
N ARG A 270 -4.89 -16.05 5.68
CA ARG A 270 -3.84 -16.68 6.49
C ARG A 270 -2.91 -15.64 7.11
N LEU A 271 -2.56 -14.58 6.37
CA LEU A 271 -1.74 -13.48 6.88
C LEU A 271 -2.44 -12.74 8.02
N SER A 272 -3.76 -12.49 7.90
CA SER A 272 -4.55 -11.87 8.98
C SER A 272 -4.58 -12.74 10.24
N MET A 273 -4.72 -14.06 10.10
CA MET A 273 -4.65 -14.99 11.23
C MET A 273 -3.24 -15.06 11.83
N PHE A 274 -2.20 -15.07 11.00
CA PHE A 274 -0.81 -15.03 11.47
C PHE A 274 -0.52 -13.72 12.23
N ALA A 275 -1.01 -12.58 11.73
CA ALA A 275 -0.89 -11.30 12.40
C ALA A 275 -1.55 -11.30 13.79
N LEU A 276 -2.73 -11.89 13.92
CA LEU A 276 -3.41 -12.04 15.22
C LEU A 276 -2.60 -12.87 16.23
N CYS A 277 -1.91 -13.91 15.78
CA CYS A 277 -1.06 -14.74 16.65
C CYS A 277 0.24 -14.03 17.03
N THR A 278 0.78 -13.17 16.19
CA THR A 278 2.04 -12.46 16.48
C THR A 278 1.87 -11.34 17.51
N LEU A 279 0.70 -10.73 17.63
CA LEU A 279 0.45 -9.67 18.59
C LEU A 279 0.60 -10.10 20.06
N PRO A 280 0.01 -11.20 20.52
CA PRO A 280 0.24 -11.71 21.87
C PRO A 280 1.71 -12.10 22.13
N ALA A 281 2.36 -12.67 21.12
CA ALA A 281 3.78 -13.03 21.21
C ALA A 281 4.67 -11.78 21.34
N ALA A 282 4.36 -10.71 20.61
CA ALA A 282 5.07 -9.44 20.72
C ALA A 282 4.88 -8.80 22.10
N ALA A 283 3.68 -8.85 22.67
CA ALA A 283 3.40 -8.37 24.02
C ALA A 283 4.19 -9.16 25.08
N LEU A 284 4.20 -10.49 24.97
CA LEU A 284 4.99 -11.37 25.85
C LEU A 284 6.50 -11.13 25.71
N LEU A 285 6.99 -10.98 24.49
CA LEU A 285 8.41 -10.66 24.24
C LEU A 285 8.80 -9.30 24.85
N ALA A 286 7.91 -8.32 24.84
CA ALA A 286 8.15 -7.04 25.49
C ALA A 286 8.32 -7.18 27.03
N GLU A 287 7.58 -8.10 27.63
CA GLU A 287 7.66 -8.39 29.07
C GLU A 287 8.96 -9.12 29.43
N PHE A 288 9.39 -10.08 28.59
CA PHE A 288 10.61 -10.88 28.83
C PHE A 288 11.91 -10.17 28.42
N GLN A 289 11.87 -9.15 27.58
CA GLN A 289 13.04 -8.35 27.22
C GLN A 289 13.50 -7.43 28.37
N GLY A 290 14.11 -8.00 29.39
CA GLY A 290 14.55 -7.31 30.62
C GLY A 290 15.52 -6.13 30.46
N ARG A 291 15.96 -5.84 29.24
CA ARG A 291 16.87 -4.71 28.90
C ARG A 291 16.17 -3.44 28.44
N LEU A 292 14.84 -3.50 28.24
CA LEU A 292 14.08 -2.33 27.82
C LEU A 292 13.80 -1.37 28.99
N PRO A 293 13.87 -0.04 28.76
CA PRO A 293 13.42 0.95 29.74
C PRO A 293 11.98 0.70 30.17
N GLY A 294 11.67 0.86 31.46
CA GLY A 294 10.35 0.58 32.00
C GLY A 294 9.22 1.35 31.31
N SER A 295 9.46 2.61 30.91
CA SER A 295 8.50 3.43 30.17
C SER A 295 8.20 2.88 28.77
N VAL A 296 9.22 2.45 28.05
CA VAL A 296 9.07 1.84 26.71
C VAL A 296 8.31 0.52 26.81
N ARG A 297 8.64 -0.31 27.82
CA ARG A 297 7.93 -1.58 28.08
C ARG A 297 6.46 -1.34 28.38
N ALA A 298 6.16 -0.41 29.27
CA ALA A 298 4.77 -0.08 29.60
C ALA A 298 3.98 0.40 28.38
N PHE A 299 4.57 1.27 27.57
CA PHE A 299 3.97 1.73 26.32
C PHE A 299 3.66 0.57 25.38
N ARG A 300 4.63 -0.33 25.13
CA ARG A 300 4.49 -1.48 24.24
C ARG A 300 3.40 -2.46 24.70
N ILE A 301 3.30 -2.70 26.01
CA ILE A 301 2.23 -3.55 26.58
C ILE A 301 0.87 -2.91 26.31
N VAL A 302 0.71 -1.61 26.61
CA VAL A 302 -0.57 -0.91 26.39
C VAL A 302 -0.93 -0.88 24.91
N ALA A 303 0.02 -0.57 24.01
CA ALA A 303 -0.21 -0.58 22.57
C ALA A 303 -0.63 -1.98 22.07
N SER A 304 0.02 -3.04 22.57
CA SER A 304 -0.33 -4.43 22.23
C SER A 304 -1.73 -4.81 22.71
N LEU A 305 -2.12 -4.42 23.92
CA LEU A 305 -3.47 -4.69 24.43
C LEU A 305 -4.55 -3.97 23.62
N ILE A 306 -4.33 -2.70 23.29
CA ILE A 306 -5.24 -1.93 22.44
C ILE A 306 -5.38 -2.60 21.06
N ALA A 307 -4.26 -2.99 20.44
CA ALA A 307 -4.28 -3.66 19.14
C ALA A 307 -5.01 -5.01 19.20
N ILE A 308 -4.78 -5.83 20.22
CA ILE A 308 -5.49 -7.09 20.45
C ILE A 308 -7.01 -6.88 20.53
N ILE A 309 -7.44 -5.87 21.30
CA ILE A 309 -8.88 -5.56 21.43
C ILE A 309 -9.46 -5.13 20.10
N LEU A 310 -8.80 -4.20 19.37
CA LEU A 310 -9.27 -3.72 18.07
C LEU A 310 -9.35 -4.85 17.04
N MET A 311 -8.30 -5.66 16.94
CA MET A 311 -8.27 -6.78 16.00
C MET A 311 -9.28 -7.87 16.40
N GLY A 312 -9.43 -8.15 17.69
CA GLY A 312 -10.45 -9.08 18.19
C GLY A 312 -11.87 -8.65 17.82
N LEU A 313 -12.20 -7.35 17.97
CA LEU A 313 -13.49 -6.78 17.55
C LEU A 313 -13.70 -6.93 16.03
N MET A 314 -12.66 -6.67 15.23
CA MET A 314 -12.72 -6.81 13.77
C MET A 314 -12.93 -8.25 13.33
N VAL A 315 -12.22 -9.20 13.96
CA VAL A 315 -12.38 -10.63 13.70
C VAL A 315 -13.77 -11.11 14.11
N PHE A 316 -14.29 -10.66 15.24
CA PHE A 316 -15.65 -10.96 15.66
C PHE A 316 -16.69 -10.45 14.65
N TRP A 317 -16.51 -9.23 14.15
CA TRP A 317 -17.38 -8.67 13.12
C TRP A 317 -17.30 -9.44 11.80
N ARG A 318 -16.08 -9.80 11.40
CA ARG A 318 -15.84 -10.64 10.23
C ARG A 318 -16.54 -12.00 10.33
N GLN A 319 -16.43 -12.66 11.48
CA GLN A 319 -17.10 -13.95 11.73
C GLN A 319 -18.64 -13.81 11.65
N ARG A 320 -19.18 -12.72 12.17
CA ARG A 320 -20.62 -12.43 12.06
C ARG A 320 -21.08 -12.28 10.60
N LEU A 321 -20.32 -11.56 9.78
CA LEU A 321 -20.63 -11.40 8.37
C LEU A 321 -20.53 -12.73 7.61
N LEU A 322 -19.49 -13.51 7.84
CA LEU A 322 -19.32 -14.85 7.24
C LEU A 322 -20.47 -15.79 7.62
N ALA A 323 -20.87 -15.80 8.89
CA ALA A 323 -21.99 -16.62 9.34
C ALA A 323 -23.33 -16.22 8.69
N ALA A 324 -23.58 -14.93 8.54
CA ALA A 324 -24.76 -14.41 7.86
C ALA A 324 -24.76 -14.78 6.36
N GLU A 325 -23.59 -14.73 5.73
CA GLU A 325 -23.41 -15.12 4.32
C GLU A 325 -23.63 -16.62 4.12
N LEU A 326 -23.02 -17.45 4.97
CA LEU A 326 -23.22 -18.91 4.92
C LEU A 326 -24.69 -19.28 5.08
N LYS A 327 -25.39 -18.65 6.04
CA LYS A 327 -26.82 -18.86 6.24
C LYS A 327 -27.61 -18.51 4.96
N TYR A 328 -27.33 -17.37 4.34
CA TYR A 328 -27.99 -16.96 3.10
C TYR A 328 -27.76 -17.96 1.95
N PHE A 329 -26.54 -18.47 1.79
CA PHE A 329 -26.23 -19.47 0.76
C PHE A 329 -26.94 -20.80 1.02
N LEU A 330 -27.00 -21.24 2.28
CA LEU A 330 -27.76 -22.44 2.67
C LEU A 330 -29.25 -22.28 2.36
N ASP A 331 -29.86 -21.17 2.74
CA ASP A 331 -31.28 -20.90 2.47
C ASP A 331 -31.56 -20.84 0.95
N LYS A 332 -30.65 -20.24 0.17
CA LYS A 332 -30.76 -20.19 -1.30
C LYS A 332 -30.62 -21.59 -1.91
N SER A 333 -29.67 -22.39 -1.43
CA SER A 333 -29.48 -23.78 -1.90
C SER A 333 -30.69 -24.65 -1.60
N HIS A 334 -31.29 -24.54 -0.41
CA HIS A 334 -32.51 -25.26 -0.06
C HIS A 334 -33.66 -24.89 -0.98
N ARG A 335 -33.90 -23.61 -1.23
CA ARG A 335 -34.96 -23.18 -2.19
C ARG A 335 -34.76 -23.73 -3.59
N SER A 336 -33.49 -23.70 -4.09
CA SER A 336 -33.20 -24.28 -5.43
C SER A 336 -33.42 -25.79 -5.47
N LEU A 337 -33.12 -26.51 -4.38
CA LEU A 337 -33.41 -27.94 -4.28
C LEU A 337 -34.94 -28.22 -4.28
N ASP A 338 -35.71 -27.44 -3.54
CA ASP A 338 -37.17 -27.55 -3.50
C ASP A 338 -37.80 -27.29 -4.87
N GLU A 339 -37.33 -26.27 -5.60
CA GLU A 339 -37.75 -25.97 -6.97
C GLU A 339 -37.41 -27.11 -7.93
N LEU A 340 -36.22 -27.69 -7.86
CA LEU A 340 -35.82 -28.84 -8.68
C LEU A 340 -36.68 -30.07 -8.38
N GLN A 341 -36.99 -30.35 -7.12
CA GLN A 341 -37.90 -31.45 -6.74
C GLN A 341 -39.33 -31.24 -7.26
N LEU A 342 -39.82 -30.00 -7.25
CA LEU A 342 -41.14 -29.66 -7.79
C LEU A 342 -41.18 -29.88 -9.31
N LEU A 343 -40.16 -29.40 -10.03
CA LEU A 343 -40.03 -29.61 -11.47
C LEU A 343 -39.93 -31.10 -11.84
N GLN A 344 -39.19 -31.88 -11.06
CA GLN A 344 -39.07 -33.33 -11.26
C GLN A 344 -40.41 -34.04 -11.06
N LYS A 345 -41.21 -33.66 -10.04
CA LYS A 345 -42.55 -34.21 -9.84
C LYS A 345 -43.47 -33.85 -10.99
N GLN A 346 -43.41 -32.62 -11.53
CA GLN A 346 -44.22 -32.19 -12.68
C GLN A 346 -43.86 -32.98 -13.96
N LEU A 347 -42.55 -33.21 -14.20
CA LEU A 347 -42.10 -34.04 -15.33
C LEU A 347 -42.61 -35.46 -15.25
N ILE A 348 -42.50 -36.09 -14.07
CA ILE A 348 -43.02 -37.47 -13.86
C ILE A 348 -44.54 -37.54 -14.06
N GLN A 349 -45.28 -36.48 -13.67
CA GLN A 349 -46.71 -36.42 -13.94
C GLN A 349 -47.06 -36.25 -15.42
N SER A 350 -46.29 -35.45 -16.17
CA SER A 350 -46.49 -35.24 -17.61
C SER A 350 -46.13 -36.46 -18.47
N GLU A 351 -45.22 -37.31 -18.02
CA GLU A 351 -44.88 -38.56 -18.69
C GLU A 351 -45.93 -39.69 -18.47
N LYS A 352 -46.80 -39.53 -17.49
CA LYS A 352 -47.85 -40.50 -17.18
C LYS A 352 -49.20 -40.20 -17.85
N LEU A 353 -49.32 -39.06 -18.54
CA LEU A 353 -50.47 -38.65 -19.35
C LEU A 353 -50.24 -38.95 -20.82
#